data_4817047f113feb61ae2142c0f7f72dbf
#
_entry.id   4817047f113feb61ae2142c0f7f72dbf
#
_cell.length_a   1.000
_cell.length_b   1.000
_cell.length_c   1.000
_cell.angle_alpha   90.00
_cell.angle_beta   90.00
_cell.angle_gamma   90.00
#
_symmetry.space_group_name_H-M   'P 1'
#
loop_
_entity.id
_entity.type
_entity.pdbx_description
1 polymer ?
#
loop_
_entity_poly.entity_id
_entity_poly.type
_entity_poly.pdbx_seq_one_letter_code
_entity_poly.pdbx_strand_id
1 'polypeptide(L)'
;MKLLMEPIQAEIKRTGWNPRLVMTLGNHEHRIIRTLEKIPKLEGTLGIQDLEYERWGWEVLPFLKQITIAGVTFSHYFPSGQMGRPISSARAMLTKGHVSCVAGHQQGRDVAFGKRMDGKQITAIICGSTYEHDEGYLNPQTNNHWRGFYMLNDCIDGEFEEKAVSMKYLRRRQVSYE
;
A
#
# COMPACT_ATOMS: atom_id res chain seq x y z
N MET A 1 2.68 15.20 -0.87
CA MET A 1 3.50 14.62 0.23
C MET A 1 3.51 15.49 1.48
N LYS A 2 3.75 16.80 1.41
CA LYS A 2 3.84 17.71 2.57
C LYS A 2 2.65 17.58 3.54
N LEU A 3 1.41 17.71 3.07
CA LEU A 3 0.19 17.61 3.90
C LEU A 3 0.05 16.29 4.67
N LEU A 4 0.60 15.21 4.14
CA LEU A 4 0.61 13.91 4.83
C LEU A 4 1.73 13.85 5.87
N MET A 5 2.91 14.36 5.53
CA MET A 5 4.11 14.14 6.34
C MET A 5 4.26 15.13 7.50
N GLU A 6 3.76 16.36 7.38
CA GLU A 6 3.86 17.35 8.46
C GLU A 6 3.23 16.87 9.78
N PRO A 7 2.00 16.32 9.80
CA PRO A 7 1.42 15.76 11.02
C PRO A 7 2.21 14.57 11.58
N ILE A 8 2.71 13.69 10.71
CA ILE A 8 3.52 12.52 11.11
C ILE A 8 4.82 13.00 11.74
N GLN A 9 5.52 13.94 11.14
CA GLN A 9 6.77 14.50 11.67
C GLN A 9 6.55 15.23 13.01
N ALA A 10 5.44 15.94 13.16
CA ALA A 10 5.06 16.58 14.41
C ALA A 10 4.86 15.53 15.52
N GLU A 11 4.19 14.43 15.23
CA GLU A 11 3.97 13.36 16.20
C GLU A 11 5.26 12.61 16.55
N ILE A 12 6.12 12.31 15.57
CA ILE A 12 7.47 11.76 15.79
C ILE A 12 8.24 12.64 16.76
N LYS A 13 8.25 13.95 16.53
CA LYS A 13 8.95 14.93 17.39
C LYS A 13 8.35 14.99 18.80
N ARG A 14 7.02 14.93 18.90
CA ARG A 14 6.31 15.01 20.19
C ARG A 14 6.53 13.78 21.07
N THR A 15 6.58 12.59 20.47
CA THR A 15 6.61 11.30 21.19
C THR A 15 7.99 10.66 21.27
N GLY A 16 8.95 11.09 20.45
CA GLY A 16 10.22 10.37 20.24
C GLY A 16 10.06 9.07 19.46
N TRP A 17 8.87 8.78 18.91
CA TRP A 17 8.65 7.62 18.06
C TRP A 17 9.49 7.71 16.80
N ASN A 18 10.15 6.63 16.44
CA ASN A 18 11.01 6.55 15.25
C ASN A 18 10.54 5.44 14.31
N PRO A 19 9.47 5.66 13.52
CA PRO A 19 8.95 4.65 12.63
C PRO A 19 9.88 4.43 11.43
N ARG A 20 9.98 3.19 10.97
CA ARG A 20 10.50 2.88 9.64
C ARG A 20 9.43 3.20 8.60
N LEU A 21 9.73 4.10 7.67
CA LEU A 21 8.85 4.51 6.58
C LEU A 21 9.26 3.77 5.31
N VAL A 22 8.37 2.97 4.73
CA VAL A 22 8.66 2.19 3.52
C VAL A 22 7.62 2.51 2.45
N MET A 23 8.10 2.87 1.25
CA MET A 23 7.28 3.17 0.07
C MET A 23 7.51 2.12 -1.01
N THR A 24 6.49 1.34 -1.32
CA THR A 24 6.49 0.48 -2.50
C THR A 24 5.91 1.26 -3.67
N LEU A 25 6.75 1.67 -4.63
CA LEU A 25 6.29 2.44 -5.78
C LEU A 25 5.23 1.69 -6.58
N GLY A 26 4.20 2.42 -7.00
CA GLY A 26 3.10 1.90 -7.79
C GLY A 26 3.32 2.04 -9.30
N ASN A 27 2.33 1.56 -10.05
CA ASN A 27 2.32 1.71 -11.50
C ASN A 27 2.18 3.18 -11.96
N HIS A 28 1.68 4.06 -11.11
CA HIS A 28 1.59 5.49 -11.41
C HIS A 28 2.98 6.15 -11.37
N GLU A 29 3.76 5.90 -10.34
CA GLU A 29 5.15 6.36 -10.26
C GLU A 29 6.01 5.72 -11.35
N HIS A 30 5.79 4.44 -11.64
CA HIS A 30 6.51 3.75 -12.72
C HIS A 30 6.24 4.34 -14.11
N ARG A 31 5.10 5.03 -14.33
CA ARG A 31 4.85 5.77 -15.57
C ARG A 31 5.86 6.89 -15.79
N ILE A 32 6.37 7.52 -14.75
CA ILE A 32 7.42 8.55 -14.86
C ILE A 32 8.66 7.92 -15.49
N ILE A 33 9.12 6.79 -14.96
CA ILE A 33 10.29 6.06 -15.48
C ILE A 33 10.08 5.68 -16.95
N ARG A 34 8.95 5.06 -17.28
CA ARG A 34 8.60 4.68 -18.66
C ARG A 34 8.49 5.88 -19.61
N THR A 35 8.12 7.04 -19.10
CA THR A 35 8.06 8.27 -19.90
C THR A 35 9.47 8.75 -20.22
N LEU A 36 10.39 8.73 -19.27
CA LEU A 36 11.79 9.07 -19.47
C LEU A 36 12.48 8.12 -20.47
N GLU A 37 12.22 6.82 -20.36
CA GLU A 37 12.73 5.82 -21.32
C GLU A 37 12.27 6.11 -22.78
N LYS A 38 11.02 6.61 -22.93
CA LYS A 38 10.45 6.94 -24.25
C LYS A 38 10.89 8.31 -24.76
N ILE A 39 11.11 9.27 -23.87
CA ILE A 39 11.43 10.65 -24.18
C ILE A 39 12.63 11.09 -23.33
N PRO A 40 13.85 10.63 -23.67
CA PRO A 40 15.05 10.93 -22.89
C PRO A 40 15.35 12.43 -22.72
N LYS A 41 14.81 13.27 -23.59
CA LYS A 41 14.93 14.73 -23.49
C LYS A 41 14.31 15.33 -22.22
N LEU A 42 13.44 14.59 -21.54
CA LEU A 42 12.83 15.00 -20.25
C LEU A 42 13.72 14.66 -19.05
N GLU A 43 14.82 13.97 -19.25
CA GLU A 43 15.76 13.65 -18.18
C GLU A 43 16.31 14.95 -17.57
N GLY A 44 16.31 15.01 -16.24
CA GLY A 44 16.65 16.23 -15.49
C GLY A 44 15.53 17.25 -15.35
N THR A 45 14.42 17.11 -16.12
CA THR A 45 13.23 17.97 -15.97
C THR A 45 12.12 17.28 -15.16
N LEU A 46 12.02 15.98 -15.28
CA LEU A 46 11.04 15.13 -14.58
C LEU A 46 11.74 13.88 -14.06
N GLY A 47 11.39 13.45 -12.84
CA GLY A 47 11.93 12.21 -12.27
C GLY A 47 11.21 11.76 -11.01
N ILE A 48 11.52 10.56 -10.54
CA ILE A 48 10.98 10.04 -9.26
C ILE A 48 11.41 10.91 -8.08
N GLN A 49 12.58 11.52 -8.15
CA GLN A 49 13.09 12.44 -7.12
C GLN A 49 12.17 13.64 -6.87
N ASP A 50 11.38 14.07 -7.87
CA ASP A 50 10.43 15.18 -7.74
C ASP A 50 9.25 14.85 -6.82
N LEU A 51 9.07 13.58 -6.49
CA LEU A 51 8.07 13.12 -5.51
C LEU A 51 8.55 13.31 -4.06
N GLU A 52 9.84 13.60 -3.87
CA GLU A 52 10.49 13.95 -2.61
C GLU A 52 10.32 12.88 -1.50
N TYR A 53 10.10 11.61 -1.83
CA TYR A 53 9.90 10.56 -0.82
C TYR A 53 11.09 10.43 0.14
N GLU A 54 12.30 10.38 -0.39
CA GLU A 54 13.54 10.25 0.39
C GLU A 54 13.77 11.44 1.32
N ARG A 55 13.40 12.66 0.89
CA ARG A 55 13.46 13.86 1.72
C ARG A 55 12.64 13.73 3.01
N TRP A 56 11.56 12.95 2.98
CA TRP A 56 10.70 12.70 4.12
C TRP A 56 11.09 11.43 4.91
N GLY A 57 12.22 10.80 4.57
CA GLY A 57 12.75 9.64 5.26
C GLY A 57 12.15 8.31 4.81
N TRP A 58 11.51 8.25 3.64
CA TRP A 58 11.02 7.01 3.09
C TRP A 58 12.14 6.17 2.49
N GLU A 59 12.17 4.89 2.86
CA GLU A 59 12.87 3.85 2.10
C GLU A 59 12.04 3.54 0.85
N VAL A 60 12.54 3.91 -0.33
CA VAL A 60 11.78 3.78 -1.58
C VAL A 60 12.17 2.50 -2.30
N LEU A 61 11.19 1.64 -2.53
CA LEU A 61 11.38 0.39 -3.26
C LEU A 61 10.87 0.52 -4.69
N PRO A 62 11.63 0.08 -5.69
CA PRO A 62 11.21 0.06 -7.08
C PRO A 62 9.87 -0.64 -7.29
N PHE A 63 9.17 -0.30 -8.35
CA PHE A 63 7.91 -0.93 -8.75
C PHE A 63 8.02 -2.46 -8.77
N LEU A 64 7.07 -3.13 -8.12
CA LEU A 64 6.99 -4.58 -7.91
C LEU A 64 8.11 -5.20 -7.05
N LYS A 65 9.04 -4.40 -6.53
CA LYS A 65 9.97 -4.91 -5.53
C LYS A 65 9.20 -5.25 -4.26
N GLN A 66 9.37 -6.48 -3.81
CA GLN A 66 8.77 -6.97 -2.57
C GLN A 66 9.69 -6.70 -1.39
N ILE A 67 9.08 -6.48 -0.22
CA ILE A 67 9.78 -6.42 1.06
C ILE A 67 9.04 -7.26 2.10
N THR A 68 9.78 -7.98 2.93
CA THR A 68 9.21 -8.73 4.04
C THR A 68 9.60 -8.06 5.35
N ILE A 69 8.60 -7.71 6.17
CA ILE A 69 8.76 -7.09 7.47
C ILE A 69 7.97 -7.94 8.48
N ALA A 70 8.61 -8.37 9.55
CA ALA A 70 8.02 -9.24 10.57
C ALA A 70 7.30 -10.49 9.99
N GLY A 71 7.84 -11.05 8.88
CA GLY A 71 7.25 -12.21 8.21
C GLY A 71 6.08 -11.92 7.27
N VAL A 72 5.64 -10.66 7.17
CA VAL A 72 4.60 -10.22 6.22
C VAL A 72 5.26 -9.63 4.99
N THR A 73 4.85 -10.05 3.79
CA THR A 73 5.41 -9.58 2.53
C THR A 73 4.53 -8.48 1.92
N PHE A 74 5.14 -7.35 1.59
CA PHE A 74 4.48 -6.17 1.02
C PHE A 74 4.93 -5.93 -0.41
N SER A 75 3.98 -5.53 -1.26
CA SER A 75 4.24 -5.07 -2.62
C SER A 75 3.12 -4.16 -3.09
N HIS A 76 3.38 -3.34 -4.12
CA HIS A 76 2.28 -2.60 -4.77
C HIS A 76 1.19 -3.56 -5.28
N TYR A 77 1.59 -4.61 -5.96
CA TYR A 77 0.79 -5.82 -6.20
C TYR A 77 1.71 -7.03 -6.44
N PHE A 78 1.17 -8.22 -6.35
CA PHE A 78 1.88 -9.46 -6.66
C PHE A 78 1.55 -9.87 -8.09
N PRO A 79 2.54 -9.97 -9.00
CA PRO A 79 2.29 -10.36 -10.39
C PRO A 79 2.00 -11.85 -10.52
N SER A 80 1.18 -12.21 -11.50
CA SER A 80 0.82 -13.59 -11.82
C SER A 80 0.78 -13.84 -13.32
N GLY A 81 1.11 -15.07 -13.70
CA GLY A 81 1.16 -15.51 -15.07
C GLY A 81 2.26 -14.84 -15.90
N GLN A 82 2.38 -15.22 -17.16
CA GLN A 82 3.41 -14.70 -18.06
C GLN A 82 3.30 -13.20 -18.33
N MET A 83 2.09 -12.66 -18.27
CA MET A 83 1.83 -11.23 -18.52
C MET A 83 2.08 -10.34 -17.30
N GLY A 84 2.46 -10.91 -16.15
CA GLY A 84 2.72 -10.13 -14.94
C GLY A 84 1.53 -9.33 -14.42
N ARG A 85 0.29 -9.78 -14.69
CA ARG A 85 -0.92 -9.09 -14.22
C ARG A 85 -1.06 -9.20 -12.71
N PRO A 86 -1.67 -8.21 -12.03
CA PRO A 86 -1.98 -8.30 -10.61
C PRO A 86 -2.81 -9.54 -10.29
N ILE A 87 -2.48 -10.21 -9.19
CA ILE A 87 -3.34 -11.25 -8.63
C ILE A 87 -4.64 -10.59 -8.17
N SER A 88 -5.77 -11.15 -8.60
CA SER A 88 -7.08 -10.47 -8.53
C SER A 88 -7.76 -10.51 -7.15
N SER A 89 -7.32 -11.39 -6.24
CA SER A 89 -7.96 -11.53 -4.92
C SER A 89 -6.97 -11.94 -3.82
N ALA A 90 -7.30 -11.60 -2.58
CA ALA A 90 -6.53 -12.00 -1.41
C ALA A 90 -6.43 -13.54 -1.29
N ARG A 91 -7.52 -14.26 -1.59
CA ARG A 91 -7.49 -15.74 -1.62
C ARG A 91 -6.49 -16.27 -2.64
N ALA A 92 -6.46 -15.69 -3.82
CA ALA A 92 -5.50 -16.12 -4.85
C ALA A 92 -4.05 -15.77 -4.47
N MET A 93 -3.82 -14.68 -3.73
CA MET A 93 -2.50 -14.35 -3.20
C MET A 93 -2.02 -15.42 -2.23
N LEU A 94 -2.86 -15.88 -1.29
CA LEU A 94 -2.51 -16.97 -0.36
C LEU A 94 -2.23 -18.27 -1.09
N THR A 95 -3.07 -18.63 -2.05
CA THR A 95 -2.93 -19.88 -2.81
C THR A 95 -1.64 -19.94 -3.62
N LYS A 96 -1.16 -18.79 -4.11
CA LYS A 96 0.06 -18.70 -4.93
C LYS A 96 1.31 -18.42 -4.12
N GLY A 97 1.20 -17.60 -3.07
CA GLY A 97 2.34 -17.13 -2.30
C GLY A 97 2.68 -17.97 -1.08
N HIS A 98 1.69 -18.65 -0.49
CA HIS A 98 1.82 -19.45 0.75
C HIS A 98 2.45 -18.68 1.93
N VAL A 99 2.31 -17.35 1.93
CA VAL A 99 2.82 -16.44 2.98
C VAL A 99 1.79 -15.37 3.29
N SER A 100 1.89 -14.77 4.47
CA SER A 100 1.14 -13.55 4.77
C SER A 100 1.63 -12.39 3.91
N CYS A 101 0.69 -11.66 3.30
CA CYS A 101 1.04 -10.62 2.35
C CYS A 101 0.01 -9.49 2.28
N VAL A 102 0.48 -8.30 1.94
CA VAL A 102 -0.34 -7.11 1.78
C VAL A 102 -0.05 -6.46 0.43
N ALA A 103 -1.10 -6.15 -0.31
CA ALA A 103 -1.04 -5.47 -1.59
C ALA A 103 -1.91 -4.21 -1.62
N GLY A 104 -1.46 -3.21 -2.37
CA GLY A 104 -2.24 -2.04 -2.78
C GLY A 104 -2.89 -2.24 -4.14
N HIS A 105 -2.75 -1.26 -5.04
CA HIS A 105 -3.16 -1.23 -6.44
C HIS A 105 -4.67 -1.35 -6.69
N GLN A 106 -5.31 -2.36 -6.13
CA GLN A 106 -6.75 -2.55 -6.24
C GLN A 106 -7.46 -1.65 -5.23
N GLN A 107 -8.47 -0.94 -5.69
CA GLN A 107 -9.16 0.06 -4.88
C GLN A 107 -10.25 -0.55 -3.97
N GLY A 108 -10.66 -1.79 -4.26
CA GLY A 108 -11.51 -2.58 -3.38
C GLY A 108 -10.75 -3.18 -2.21
N ARG A 109 -11.45 -3.47 -1.13
CA ARG A 109 -10.91 -4.20 0.01
C ARG A 109 -11.18 -5.69 -0.16
N ASP A 110 -10.15 -6.51 0.06
CA ASP A 110 -10.30 -7.96 0.12
C ASP A 110 -9.35 -8.54 1.17
N VAL A 111 -9.84 -9.46 1.99
CA VAL A 111 -9.07 -10.13 3.05
C VAL A 111 -9.34 -11.62 2.99
N ALA A 112 -8.29 -12.40 3.07
CA ALA A 112 -8.40 -13.84 3.11
C ALA A 112 -7.50 -14.43 4.20
N PHE A 113 -8.03 -15.42 4.88
CA PHE A 113 -7.31 -16.20 5.88
C PHE A 113 -7.06 -17.60 5.34
N GLY A 114 -5.91 -18.13 5.70
CA GLY A 114 -5.50 -19.46 5.32
C GLY A 114 -4.63 -20.11 6.38
N LYS A 115 -4.34 -21.38 6.17
CA LYS A 115 -3.44 -22.15 7.02
C LYS A 115 -2.48 -22.93 6.14
N ARG A 116 -1.20 -22.89 6.46
CA ARG A 116 -0.17 -23.69 5.81
C ARG A 116 -0.22 -25.13 6.31
N MET A 117 0.40 -26.04 5.58
CA MET A 117 0.46 -27.46 5.97
C MET A 117 1.22 -27.68 7.30
N ASP A 118 2.16 -26.77 7.64
CA ASP A 118 2.88 -26.78 8.91
C ASP A 118 2.04 -26.24 10.09
N GLY A 119 0.79 -25.88 9.84
CA GLY A 119 -0.14 -25.37 10.85
C GLY A 119 -0.15 -23.86 11.02
N LYS A 120 0.80 -23.13 10.41
CA LYS A 120 0.92 -21.69 10.53
C LYS A 120 -0.22 -20.94 9.85
N GLN A 121 -0.79 -19.98 10.54
CA GLN A 121 -1.80 -19.07 9.99
C GLN A 121 -1.15 -18.08 9.00
N ILE A 122 -1.84 -17.81 7.92
CA ILE A 122 -1.42 -16.81 6.93
C ILE A 122 -2.61 -15.93 6.53
N THR A 123 -2.35 -14.63 6.36
CA THR A 123 -3.39 -13.66 6.01
C THR A 123 -2.94 -12.84 4.80
N ALA A 124 -3.82 -12.70 3.81
CA ALA A 124 -3.59 -11.79 2.70
C ALA A 124 -4.57 -10.63 2.74
N ILE A 125 -4.08 -9.43 2.43
CA ILE A 125 -4.87 -8.21 2.42
C ILE A 125 -4.64 -7.46 1.11
N ILE A 126 -5.74 -7.09 0.44
CA ILE A 126 -5.78 -6.03 -0.55
C ILE A 126 -6.37 -4.83 0.18
N CYS A 127 -5.57 -3.76 0.36
CA CYS A 127 -5.85 -2.75 1.35
C CYS A 127 -6.74 -1.58 0.87
N GLY A 128 -7.24 -1.62 -0.38
CA GLY A 128 -8.05 -0.52 -0.90
C GLY A 128 -7.26 0.76 -1.17
N SER A 129 -7.88 1.90 -0.95
CA SER A 129 -7.27 3.23 -1.18
C SER A 129 -7.43 4.16 0.02
N THR A 130 -6.61 5.20 0.11
CA THR A 130 -6.69 6.23 1.16
C THR A 130 -7.21 7.57 0.66
N TYR A 131 -7.33 7.78 -0.65
CA TYR A 131 -7.85 9.00 -1.23
C TYR A 131 -9.40 9.01 -1.26
N GLU A 132 -10.00 10.18 -1.38
CA GLU A 132 -11.45 10.36 -1.25
C GLU A 132 -12.14 10.92 -2.51
N HIS A 133 -11.39 11.24 -3.56
CA HIS A 133 -11.98 11.65 -4.83
C HIS A 133 -12.52 10.44 -5.62
N ASP A 134 -13.48 10.70 -6.47
CA ASP A 134 -14.01 9.72 -7.42
C ASP A 134 -13.22 9.76 -8.72
N GLU A 135 -12.85 8.57 -9.20
CA GLU A 135 -12.10 8.43 -10.45
C GLU A 135 -13.03 8.58 -11.65
N GLY A 136 -12.91 9.69 -12.39
CA GLY A 136 -13.77 9.98 -13.54
C GLY A 136 -13.71 8.97 -14.68
N TYR A 137 -12.64 8.17 -14.76
CA TYR A 137 -12.50 7.13 -15.78
C TYR A 137 -13.30 5.84 -15.50
N LEU A 138 -13.83 5.68 -14.29
CA LEU A 138 -14.59 4.49 -13.89
C LEU A 138 -16.08 4.52 -14.28
N ASN A 139 -16.49 5.53 -15.00
CA ASN A 139 -17.77 5.79 -15.60
C ASN A 139 -18.83 4.67 -15.50
N PRO A 140 -20.01 4.86 -15.30
CA PRO A 140 -21.06 4.78 -14.31
C PRO A 140 -20.99 3.53 -13.39
N GLN A 141 -19.91 2.81 -13.38
CA GLN A 141 -19.74 1.70 -12.44
C GLN A 141 -19.58 2.29 -11.04
N THR A 142 -20.46 1.87 -10.15
CA THR A 142 -20.35 2.21 -8.73
C THR A 142 -18.95 1.90 -8.23
N ASN A 143 -18.24 2.93 -7.81
CA ASN A 143 -16.95 2.81 -7.18
C ASN A 143 -17.10 2.05 -5.87
N ASN A 144 -16.97 0.73 -5.90
CA ASN A 144 -16.88 -0.10 -4.70
C ASN A 144 -15.51 0.06 -4.00
N HIS A 145 -14.98 1.29 -4.05
CA HIS A 145 -13.72 1.61 -3.37
C HIS A 145 -13.91 1.54 -1.88
N TRP A 146 -13.10 0.76 -1.23
CA TRP A 146 -12.93 0.88 0.21
C TRP A 146 -11.84 1.90 0.48
N ARG A 147 -12.16 2.91 1.31
CA ARG A 147 -11.28 4.03 1.62
C ARG A 147 -10.88 3.96 3.09
N GLY A 148 -9.58 3.79 3.31
CA GLY A 148 -9.05 3.61 4.66
C GLY A 148 -7.61 3.08 4.63
N PHE A 149 -7.19 2.56 5.76
CA PHE A 149 -5.89 1.91 5.95
C PHE A 149 -6.00 0.74 6.92
N TYR A 150 -4.97 -0.06 6.98
CA TYR A 150 -4.86 -1.17 7.92
C TYR A 150 -3.80 -0.89 8.97
N MET A 151 -4.10 -1.30 10.19
CA MET A 151 -3.12 -1.52 11.24
C MET A 151 -2.92 -3.03 11.36
N LEU A 152 -1.67 -3.46 11.39
CA LEU A 152 -1.28 -4.84 11.65
C LEU A 152 -0.63 -4.85 13.03
N ASN A 153 -1.30 -5.44 14.00
CA ASN A 153 -0.85 -5.47 15.39
C ASN A 153 -0.20 -6.83 15.68
N ASP A 154 0.71 -6.87 16.64
CA ASP A 154 1.39 -8.10 17.09
C ASP A 154 2.00 -8.92 15.94
N CYS A 155 2.64 -8.26 14.99
CA CYS A 155 3.26 -8.93 13.85
C CYS A 155 4.46 -9.79 14.30
N ILE A 156 4.26 -11.09 14.33
CA ILE A 156 5.31 -12.06 14.68
C ILE A 156 5.35 -13.14 13.61
N ASP A 157 6.45 -13.24 12.91
CA ASP A 157 6.72 -14.27 11.91
C ASP A 157 5.58 -14.43 10.87
N GLY A 158 4.92 -13.34 10.51
CA GLY A 158 3.85 -13.29 9.50
C GLY A 158 2.44 -13.54 10.03
N GLU A 159 2.25 -13.85 11.29
CA GLU A 159 0.96 -13.80 11.97
C GLU A 159 0.72 -12.40 12.53
N PHE A 160 -0.50 -11.91 12.50
CA PHE A 160 -0.87 -10.58 12.99
C PHE A 160 -2.38 -10.44 13.19
N GLU A 161 -2.77 -9.48 14.03
CA GLU A 161 -4.16 -9.03 14.17
C GLU A 161 -4.39 -7.82 13.28
N GLU A 162 -5.23 -7.96 12.25
CA GLU A 162 -5.55 -6.86 11.36
C GLU A 162 -6.68 -5.98 11.89
N LYS A 163 -6.52 -4.66 11.75
CA LYS A 163 -7.57 -3.69 12.04
C LYS A 163 -7.76 -2.76 10.85
N ALA A 164 -8.90 -2.87 10.20
CA ALA A 164 -9.31 -1.95 9.14
C ALA A 164 -9.87 -0.66 9.75
N VAL A 165 -9.32 0.48 9.34
CA VAL A 165 -9.77 1.82 9.76
C VAL A 165 -10.25 2.58 8.54
N SER A 166 -11.57 2.76 8.40
CA SER A 166 -12.13 3.47 7.25
C SER A 166 -12.06 4.98 7.42
N MET A 167 -11.89 5.72 6.32
CA MET A 167 -11.96 7.19 6.31
C MET A 167 -13.32 7.68 6.85
N LYS A 168 -14.41 6.97 6.55
CA LYS A 168 -15.74 7.27 7.10
C LYS A 168 -15.78 7.20 8.63
N TYR A 169 -15.10 6.23 9.23
CA TYR A 169 -14.98 6.13 10.69
C TYR A 169 -14.18 7.31 11.26
N LEU A 170 -13.06 7.66 10.65
CA LEU A 170 -12.22 8.78 11.09
C LEU A 170 -12.96 10.11 11.04
N ARG A 171 -13.68 10.39 9.96
CA ARG A 171 -14.51 11.62 9.85
C ARG A 171 -15.54 11.73 10.95
N ARG A 172 -16.23 10.64 11.30
CA ARG A 172 -17.20 10.64 12.38
C ARG A 172 -16.56 10.95 13.74
N ARG A 173 -15.32 10.50 13.94
CA ARG A 173 -14.58 10.78 15.18
C ARG A 173 -14.12 12.22 15.24
N GLN A 174 -13.66 12.79 14.13
CA GLN A 174 -13.24 14.18 14.07
C GLN A 174 -14.37 15.13 14.48
N VAL A 175 -15.57 14.96 13.92
CA VAL A 175 -16.75 15.77 14.23
C VAL A 175 -17.18 15.67 15.70
N SER A 176 -16.86 14.57 16.41
CA SER A 176 -17.18 14.41 17.82
C SER A 176 -16.18 15.08 18.78
N TYR A 177 -15.11 15.67 18.28
CA TYR A 177 -14.11 16.43 19.06
C TYR A 177 -14.14 17.94 18.80
N GLU A 178 -14.97 18.41 17.86
CA GLU A 178 -15.32 19.82 17.64
C GLU A 178 -16.59 20.19 18.43
#